data_3caa7f84dae0af18a196a38e85958947
#
_entry.id   3caa7f84dae0af18a196a38e85958947
#
_cell.length_a   1.000
_cell.length_b   1.000
_cell.length_c   1.000
_cell.angle_alpha   90.00
_cell.angle_beta   90.00
_cell.angle_gamma   90.00
#
_symmetry.space_group_name_H-M   'P 1'
#
loop_
_entity.id
_entity.type
_entity.pdbx_description
1 polymer ?
#
loop_
_entity_poly.entity_id
_entity_poly.type
_entity_poly.pdbx_seq_one_letter_code
_entity_poly.pdbx_strand_id
1 'polypeptide(L)'
;MGSFISAESTWILWAVLASCAALAIYLEQKYSWASKVTGCILALTFTLILSNLKIIPTEAPVYDAVWSYVVPLAVPMLLFNADIKKIGRDSGRVLIIYLLSGIGTILGGFVGYFALKNAIPALNDIVPMFVGTYTGGSVNFVAMSQQYKVPGATVSAALVADNLLMALYFFTLMALPTMAIIKKHYKMPLVNALEEQSESDKEANKTMAAKYWGAKEISLKDIAFTVALSFVIVAISDKLATVFGDLFKGEGAVSAILGGLLGNKYLLMTTFTMIIASVFPKQISSIRGSQEIGTFLIYLFFAVIGAPASIGLILRESPLLLVFALIVVLINLIVSLIFGKLFKFNIEEIIIASNANVGGPTTAAAMAVSKGWTELIVPALLVGTLGYVIGNYYGILSGILLH
;
A
#
# COMPACT_ATOMS: atom_id res chain seq x y z
N MET A 1 0.45 17.57 23.98
CA MET A 1 0.31 18.96 23.47
C MET A 1 -0.39 18.87 22.13
N GLY A 2 -1.53 19.56 21.97
CA GLY A 2 -2.32 19.51 20.72
C GLY A 2 -1.58 20.16 19.54
N SER A 3 -1.99 19.79 18.32
CA SER A 3 -1.60 20.47 17.09
C SER A 3 -2.26 21.84 16.97
N PHE A 4 -1.69 22.72 16.14
CA PHE A 4 -2.28 24.04 15.87
C PHE A 4 -3.69 23.92 15.24
N ILE A 5 -3.86 22.98 14.32
CA ILE A 5 -5.16 22.61 13.76
C ILE A 5 -5.71 21.45 14.60
N SER A 6 -6.93 21.62 15.11
CA SER A 6 -7.63 20.55 15.86
C SER A 6 -7.98 19.37 14.97
N ALA A 7 -7.98 18.15 15.53
CA ALA A 7 -8.45 16.95 14.86
C ALA A 7 -9.90 17.04 14.38
N GLU A 8 -10.73 17.84 15.05
CA GLU A 8 -12.12 18.08 14.70
C GLU A 8 -12.32 19.13 13.59
N SER A 9 -11.24 19.80 13.15
CA SER A 9 -11.28 20.83 12.11
C SER A 9 -11.40 20.21 10.71
N THR A 10 -12.49 19.51 10.46
CA THR A 10 -12.74 18.69 9.27
C THR A 10 -12.40 19.39 7.96
N TRP A 11 -12.96 20.58 7.70
CA TRP A 11 -12.74 21.30 6.44
C TRP A 11 -11.29 21.78 6.26
N ILE A 12 -10.65 22.20 7.35
CA ILE A 12 -9.25 22.65 7.29
C ILE A 12 -8.33 21.46 6.99
N LEU A 13 -8.57 20.32 7.62
CA LEU A 13 -7.78 19.10 7.35
C LEU A 13 -7.97 18.60 5.93
N TRP A 14 -9.20 18.56 5.40
CA TRP A 14 -9.45 18.26 3.98
C TRP A 14 -8.71 19.22 3.04
N ALA A 15 -8.76 20.53 3.34
CA ALA A 15 -8.05 21.53 2.55
C ALA A 15 -6.52 21.30 2.57
N VAL A 16 -5.95 20.99 3.72
CA VAL A 16 -4.51 20.68 3.85
C VAL A 16 -4.15 19.44 3.05
N LEU A 17 -4.89 18.33 3.20
CA LEU A 17 -4.61 17.08 2.49
C LEU A 17 -4.71 17.28 0.97
N ALA A 18 -5.80 17.91 0.50
CA ALA A 18 -6.00 18.19 -0.92
C ALA A 18 -4.94 19.13 -1.48
N SER A 19 -4.53 20.15 -0.72
CA SER A 19 -3.46 21.07 -1.12
C SER A 19 -2.09 20.39 -1.20
N CYS A 20 -1.76 19.53 -0.23
CA CYS A 20 -0.53 18.73 -0.26
C CYS A 20 -0.50 17.78 -1.46
N ALA A 21 -1.61 17.09 -1.74
CA ALA A 21 -1.74 16.22 -2.90
C ALA A 21 -1.61 17.02 -4.23
N ALA A 22 -2.33 18.11 -4.37
CA ALA A 22 -2.29 18.95 -5.57
C ALA A 22 -0.90 19.57 -5.80
N LEU A 23 -0.26 20.08 -4.75
CA LEU A 23 1.10 20.63 -4.82
C LEU A 23 2.11 19.55 -5.21
N ALA A 24 1.98 18.36 -4.67
CA ALA A 24 2.84 17.22 -5.00
C ALA A 24 2.72 16.86 -6.50
N ILE A 25 1.49 16.75 -7.01
CA ILE A 25 1.22 16.50 -8.44
C ILE A 25 1.81 17.62 -9.32
N TYR A 26 1.58 18.89 -8.96
CA TYR A 26 2.10 20.03 -9.69
C TYR A 26 3.62 20.01 -9.77
N LEU A 27 4.30 19.77 -8.65
CA LEU A 27 5.76 19.72 -8.60
C LEU A 27 6.31 18.54 -9.41
N GLU A 28 5.71 17.36 -9.28
CA GLU A 28 6.10 16.17 -10.03
C GLU A 28 6.00 16.36 -11.54
N GLN A 29 4.93 17.01 -12.02
CA GLN A 29 4.73 17.27 -13.44
C GLN A 29 5.64 18.38 -13.98
N LYS A 30 5.97 19.37 -13.16
CA LYS A 30 6.72 20.56 -13.59
C LYS A 30 8.23 20.40 -13.49
N TYR A 31 8.73 19.73 -12.44
CA TYR A 31 10.16 19.69 -12.13
C TYR A 31 10.74 18.29 -12.22
N SER A 32 11.84 18.14 -12.97
CA SER A 32 12.49 16.83 -13.15
C SER A 32 13.01 16.20 -11.85
N TRP A 33 13.46 17.00 -10.88
CA TRP A 33 13.87 16.50 -9.58
C TRP A 33 12.67 15.91 -8.80
N ALA A 34 11.53 16.60 -8.85
CA ALA A 34 10.30 16.15 -8.19
C ALA A 34 9.71 14.90 -8.86
N SER A 35 9.82 14.80 -10.20
CA SER A 35 9.47 13.58 -10.93
C SER A 35 10.34 12.37 -10.55
N LYS A 36 11.63 12.58 -10.22
CA LYS A 36 12.51 11.51 -9.73
C LYS A 36 12.15 11.06 -8.32
N VAL A 37 11.73 11.99 -7.46
CA VAL A 37 11.27 11.71 -6.09
C VAL A 37 9.89 11.08 -6.09
N THR A 38 9.03 11.43 -7.03
CA THR A 38 7.61 11.11 -7.22
C THR A 38 6.67 11.94 -6.34
N GLY A 39 5.51 12.29 -6.88
CA GLY A 39 4.52 13.08 -6.16
C GLY A 39 3.93 12.39 -4.94
N CYS A 40 3.89 11.06 -4.93
CA CYS A 40 3.44 10.30 -3.77
C CYS A 40 4.32 10.54 -2.55
N ILE A 41 5.65 10.50 -2.74
CA ILE A 41 6.63 10.81 -1.71
C ILE A 41 6.50 12.27 -1.28
N LEU A 42 6.31 13.20 -2.20
CA LEU A 42 6.13 14.62 -1.89
C LEU A 42 4.88 14.84 -1.05
N ALA A 43 3.73 14.26 -1.43
CA ALA A 43 2.47 14.37 -0.67
C ALA A 43 2.63 13.86 0.76
N LEU A 44 3.22 12.68 0.92
CA LEU A 44 3.54 12.08 2.22
C LEU A 44 4.50 12.97 3.04
N THR A 45 5.56 13.49 2.41
CA THR A 45 6.57 14.32 3.08
C THR A 45 5.98 15.64 3.57
N PHE A 46 5.11 16.28 2.80
CA PHE A 46 4.48 17.54 3.22
C PHE A 46 3.67 17.36 4.50
N THR A 47 2.84 16.33 4.57
CA THR A 47 2.04 16.07 5.77
C THR A 47 2.88 15.55 6.93
N LEU A 48 3.92 14.76 6.67
CA LEU A 48 4.92 14.36 7.68
C LEU A 48 5.57 15.60 8.33
N ILE A 49 5.99 16.58 7.53
CA ILE A 49 6.57 17.82 8.03
C ILE A 49 5.55 18.62 8.84
N LEU A 50 4.33 18.81 8.31
CA LEU A 50 3.27 19.55 8.99
C LEU A 50 2.88 18.91 10.33
N SER A 51 2.83 17.58 10.39
CA SER A 51 2.52 16.83 11.61
C SER A 51 3.65 16.96 12.64
N ASN A 52 4.91 16.80 12.22
CA ASN A 52 6.05 16.92 13.13
C ASN A 52 6.26 18.37 13.64
N LEU A 53 5.87 19.38 12.85
CA LEU A 53 5.81 20.78 13.28
C LEU A 53 4.58 21.08 14.15
N LYS A 54 3.72 20.07 14.44
CA LYS A 54 2.47 20.21 15.20
C LYS A 54 1.47 21.18 14.56
N ILE A 55 1.53 21.38 13.27
CA ILE A 55 0.55 22.17 12.53
C ILE A 55 -0.74 21.35 12.35
N ILE A 56 -0.63 20.09 11.93
CA ILE A 56 -1.76 19.16 11.82
C ILE A 56 -1.66 18.06 12.89
N PRO A 57 -2.77 17.45 13.31
CA PRO A 57 -2.76 16.33 14.25
C PRO A 57 -2.21 15.07 13.59
N THR A 58 -1.69 14.15 14.42
CA THR A 58 -1.24 12.81 13.98
C THR A 58 -2.42 11.87 13.72
N GLU A 59 -3.54 12.12 14.37
CA GLU A 59 -4.78 11.34 14.23
C GLU A 59 -5.96 12.29 14.09
N ALA A 60 -6.87 12.00 13.17
CA ALA A 60 -8.09 12.78 12.96
C ALA A 60 -9.16 11.94 12.25
N PRO A 61 -10.46 12.17 12.51
CA PRO A 61 -11.55 11.46 11.81
C PRO A 61 -11.50 11.60 10.28
N VAL A 62 -10.93 12.69 9.77
CA VAL A 62 -10.73 12.91 8.34
C VAL A 62 -9.77 11.86 7.74
N TYR A 63 -8.76 11.43 8.48
CA TYR A 63 -7.83 10.39 7.99
C TYR A 63 -8.53 9.05 7.85
N ASP A 64 -9.36 8.69 8.83
CA ASP A 64 -10.20 7.48 8.76
C ASP A 64 -11.20 7.55 7.61
N ALA A 65 -11.74 8.74 7.32
CA ALA A 65 -12.63 8.95 6.18
C ALA A 65 -11.91 8.69 4.84
N VAL A 66 -10.64 9.09 4.71
CA VAL A 66 -9.84 8.78 3.52
C VAL A 66 -9.64 7.28 3.37
N TRP A 67 -9.28 6.56 4.43
CA TRP A 67 -9.15 5.10 4.43
C TRP A 67 -10.47 4.39 4.07
N SER A 68 -11.57 4.87 4.63
CA SER A 68 -12.88 4.20 4.53
C SER A 68 -13.61 4.47 3.22
N TYR A 69 -13.42 5.64 2.60
CA TYR A 69 -14.18 6.08 1.44
C TYR A 69 -13.31 6.40 0.23
N VAL A 70 -12.22 7.16 0.41
CA VAL A 70 -11.40 7.63 -0.72
C VAL A 70 -10.63 6.49 -1.37
N VAL A 71 -9.97 5.65 -0.55
CA VAL A 71 -9.20 4.50 -1.05
C VAL A 71 -10.09 3.47 -1.77
N PRO A 72 -11.23 3.03 -1.20
CA PRO A 72 -12.12 2.11 -1.90
C PRO A 72 -12.63 2.65 -3.24
N LEU A 73 -12.91 3.94 -3.35
CA LEU A 73 -13.35 4.55 -4.62
C LEU A 73 -12.24 4.58 -5.67
N ALA A 74 -11.00 4.79 -5.26
CA ALA A 74 -9.86 4.82 -6.18
C ALA A 74 -9.63 3.48 -6.87
N VAL A 75 -9.84 2.35 -6.16
CA VAL A 75 -9.54 1.01 -6.66
C VAL A 75 -10.28 0.66 -7.96
N PRO A 76 -11.62 0.75 -8.05
CA PRO A 76 -12.32 0.48 -9.30
C PRO A 76 -11.91 1.43 -10.43
N MET A 77 -11.73 2.74 -10.14
CA MET A 77 -11.35 3.74 -11.14
C MET A 77 -10.04 3.37 -11.83
N LEU A 78 -9.05 2.90 -11.08
CA LEU A 78 -7.74 2.51 -11.60
C LEU A 78 -7.79 1.20 -12.41
N LEU A 79 -8.81 0.37 -12.20
CA LEU A 79 -8.95 -0.95 -12.81
C LEU A 79 -9.89 -0.97 -14.02
N PHE A 80 -10.50 0.14 -14.43
CA PHE A 80 -11.42 0.17 -15.59
C PHE A 80 -10.77 -0.30 -16.89
N ASN A 81 -9.45 -0.16 -17.03
CA ASN A 81 -8.70 -0.62 -18.21
C ASN A 81 -7.95 -1.94 -17.98
N ALA A 82 -8.30 -2.71 -16.94
CA ALA A 82 -7.59 -3.94 -16.60
C ALA A 82 -7.90 -5.09 -17.57
N ASP A 83 -6.88 -5.59 -18.25
CA ASP A 83 -6.96 -6.76 -19.11
C ASP A 83 -6.78 -8.07 -18.30
N ILE A 84 -7.87 -8.83 -18.10
CA ILE A 84 -7.87 -10.08 -17.33
C ILE A 84 -6.92 -11.13 -17.91
N LYS A 85 -6.80 -11.24 -19.24
CA LYS A 85 -5.94 -12.25 -19.86
C LYS A 85 -4.48 -12.01 -19.56
N LYS A 86 -4.06 -10.75 -19.60
CA LYS A 86 -2.70 -10.33 -19.26
C LYS A 86 -2.43 -10.52 -17.77
N ILE A 87 -3.39 -10.18 -16.92
CA ILE A 87 -3.31 -10.30 -15.46
C ILE A 87 -3.14 -11.75 -15.00
N GLY A 88 -3.92 -12.69 -15.55
CA GLY A 88 -3.83 -14.09 -15.13
C GLY A 88 -2.45 -14.69 -15.29
N ARG A 89 -1.67 -14.21 -16.29
CA ARG A 89 -0.29 -14.64 -16.50
C ARG A 89 0.69 -13.91 -15.58
N ASP A 90 0.47 -12.61 -15.32
CA ASP A 90 1.43 -11.77 -14.63
C ASP A 90 1.26 -11.81 -13.10
N SER A 91 0.03 -12.07 -12.58
CA SER A 91 -0.20 -12.23 -11.13
C SER A 91 0.48 -13.46 -10.54
N GLY A 92 0.59 -14.57 -11.30
CA GLY A 92 1.25 -15.78 -10.82
C GLY A 92 2.69 -15.56 -10.42
N ARG A 93 3.42 -14.72 -11.13
CA ARG A 93 4.80 -14.35 -10.80
C ARG A 93 4.85 -13.50 -9.52
N VAL A 94 3.99 -12.48 -9.43
CA VAL A 94 3.93 -11.62 -8.24
C VAL A 94 3.51 -12.42 -7.00
N LEU A 95 2.62 -13.39 -7.15
CA LEU A 95 2.23 -14.28 -6.05
C LEU A 95 3.40 -15.10 -5.52
N ILE A 96 4.21 -15.68 -6.40
CA ILE A 96 5.36 -16.49 -5.98
C ILE A 96 6.36 -15.64 -5.20
N ILE A 97 6.76 -14.49 -5.74
CA ILE A 97 7.72 -13.63 -5.03
C ILE A 97 7.11 -13.03 -3.75
N TYR A 98 5.80 -12.79 -3.70
CA TYR A 98 5.08 -12.37 -2.51
C TYR A 98 5.18 -13.42 -1.39
N LEU A 99 4.93 -14.70 -1.69
CA LEU A 99 5.04 -15.79 -0.71
C LEU A 99 6.47 -15.96 -0.21
N LEU A 100 7.46 -15.87 -1.11
CA LEU A 100 8.89 -15.90 -0.75
C LEU A 100 9.28 -14.71 0.12
N SER A 101 8.75 -13.52 -0.18
CA SER A 101 8.92 -12.32 0.63
C SER A 101 8.33 -12.49 2.05
N GLY A 102 7.15 -13.11 2.15
CA GLY A 102 6.51 -13.43 3.43
C GLY A 102 7.35 -14.36 4.32
N ILE A 103 8.11 -15.30 3.73
CA ILE A 103 9.11 -16.09 4.48
C ILE A 103 10.16 -15.16 5.09
N GLY A 104 10.59 -14.14 4.34
CA GLY A 104 11.49 -13.11 4.84
C GLY A 104 10.94 -12.37 6.08
N THR A 105 9.64 -12.12 6.11
CA THR A 105 8.99 -11.52 7.29
C THR A 105 9.10 -12.42 8.52
N ILE A 106 8.80 -13.72 8.37
CA ILE A 106 8.95 -14.70 9.46
C ILE A 106 10.40 -14.75 9.96
N LEU A 107 11.35 -14.89 9.04
CA LEU A 107 12.77 -14.91 9.38
C LEU A 107 13.20 -13.61 10.09
N GLY A 108 12.72 -12.46 9.61
CA GLY A 108 12.96 -11.17 10.23
C GLY A 108 12.40 -11.08 11.65
N GLY A 109 11.20 -11.61 11.87
CA GLY A 109 10.60 -11.74 13.20
C GLY A 109 11.47 -12.54 14.18
N PHE A 110 11.96 -13.70 13.74
CA PHE A 110 12.87 -14.52 14.57
C PHE A 110 14.21 -13.84 14.82
N VAL A 111 14.85 -13.27 13.79
CA VAL A 111 16.13 -12.56 13.97
C VAL A 111 15.95 -11.37 14.91
N GLY A 112 14.89 -10.58 14.74
CA GLY A 112 14.57 -9.47 15.63
C GLY A 112 14.29 -9.93 17.06
N TYR A 113 13.57 -11.06 17.24
CA TYR A 113 13.35 -11.66 18.53
C TYR A 113 14.65 -12.02 19.24
N PHE A 114 15.52 -12.80 18.60
CA PHE A 114 16.77 -13.22 19.24
C PHE A 114 17.72 -12.04 19.50
N ALA A 115 17.68 -10.99 18.69
CA ALA A 115 18.47 -9.80 18.90
C ALA A 115 17.98 -8.93 20.08
N LEU A 116 16.65 -8.87 20.31
CA LEU A 116 16.05 -7.87 21.21
C LEU A 116 15.23 -8.46 22.37
N LYS A 117 15.12 -9.79 22.52
CA LYS A 117 14.32 -10.46 23.56
C LYS A 117 14.70 -10.06 24.99
N ASN A 118 15.95 -9.66 25.22
CA ASN A 118 16.43 -9.20 26.53
C ASN A 118 16.18 -7.70 26.76
N ALA A 119 15.86 -6.95 25.72
CA ALA A 119 15.66 -5.51 25.76
C ALA A 119 14.18 -5.09 25.68
N ILE A 120 13.33 -5.92 25.08
CA ILE A 120 11.89 -5.66 24.93
C ILE A 120 11.12 -6.70 25.76
N PRO A 121 10.39 -6.29 26.82
CA PRO A 121 9.55 -7.20 27.58
C PRO A 121 8.45 -7.83 26.73
N ALA A 122 8.14 -9.12 26.97
CA ALA A 122 7.09 -9.87 26.27
C ALA A 122 7.19 -9.79 24.72
N LEU A 123 8.41 -9.77 24.19
CA LEU A 123 8.63 -9.69 22.74
C LEU A 123 8.07 -10.90 21.98
N ASN A 124 7.97 -12.09 22.64
CA ASN A 124 7.30 -13.28 22.11
C ASN A 124 5.84 -13.02 21.73
N ASP A 125 5.10 -12.16 22.45
CA ASP A 125 3.72 -11.77 22.15
C ASP A 125 3.66 -10.68 21.07
N ILE A 126 4.71 -9.88 20.94
CA ILE A 126 4.79 -8.76 20.00
C ILE A 126 5.20 -9.25 18.60
N VAL A 127 6.09 -10.24 18.50
CA VAL A 127 6.55 -10.80 17.21
C VAL A 127 5.39 -11.21 16.31
N PRO A 128 4.37 -11.97 16.79
CA PRO A 128 3.20 -12.33 15.97
C PRO A 128 2.47 -11.13 15.37
N MET A 129 2.39 -10.02 16.09
CA MET A 129 1.75 -8.79 15.60
C MET A 129 2.51 -8.24 14.40
N PHE A 130 3.83 -8.12 14.49
CA PHE A 130 4.65 -7.57 13.41
C PHE A 130 4.80 -8.56 12.24
N VAL A 131 4.90 -9.86 12.49
CA VAL A 131 4.89 -10.87 11.43
C VAL A 131 3.56 -10.87 10.69
N GLY A 132 2.44 -10.76 11.40
CA GLY A 132 1.11 -10.66 10.83
C GLY A 132 0.96 -9.40 9.96
N THR A 133 1.31 -8.23 10.50
CA THR A 133 1.17 -6.95 9.78
C THR A 133 2.09 -6.86 8.56
N TYR A 134 3.35 -7.33 8.68
CA TYR A 134 4.33 -7.29 7.57
C TYR A 134 4.24 -8.50 6.63
N THR A 135 3.13 -9.23 6.69
CA THR A 135 2.73 -10.23 5.69
C THR A 135 1.44 -9.84 4.98
N GLY A 136 0.58 -9.03 5.61
CA GLY A 136 -0.72 -8.71 5.01
C GLY A 136 -1.37 -7.41 5.46
N GLY A 137 -0.64 -6.57 6.22
CA GLY A 137 -1.14 -5.25 6.62
C GLY A 137 -1.82 -5.20 7.99
N SER A 138 -2.21 -3.99 8.40
CA SER A 138 -2.61 -3.64 9.78
C SER A 138 -3.83 -4.39 10.34
N VAL A 139 -4.67 -4.99 9.50
CA VAL A 139 -5.77 -5.84 9.96
C VAL A 139 -5.24 -7.02 10.78
N ASN A 140 -4.15 -7.64 10.33
CA ASN A 140 -3.50 -8.75 11.03
C ASN A 140 -2.81 -8.29 12.33
N PHE A 141 -2.31 -7.04 12.36
CA PHE A 141 -1.76 -6.45 13.58
C PHE A 141 -2.77 -6.45 14.72
N VAL A 142 -3.99 -5.96 14.44
CA VAL A 142 -5.08 -5.94 15.42
C VAL A 142 -5.50 -7.36 15.82
N ALA A 143 -5.66 -8.26 14.86
CA ALA A 143 -6.04 -9.66 15.15
C ALA A 143 -5.01 -10.35 16.05
N MET A 144 -3.72 -10.18 15.77
CA MET A 144 -2.65 -10.79 16.58
C MET A 144 -2.52 -10.13 17.96
N SER A 145 -2.72 -8.82 18.08
CA SER A 145 -2.69 -8.14 19.38
C SER A 145 -3.77 -8.68 20.33
N GLN A 146 -4.94 -9.00 19.79
CA GLN A 146 -6.03 -9.61 20.56
C GLN A 146 -5.75 -11.08 20.89
N GLN A 147 -5.24 -11.85 19.93
CA GLN A 147 -4.92 -13.26 20.10
C GLN A 147 -3.90 -13.49 21.22
N TYR A 148 -2.85 -12.68 21.26
CA TYR A 148 -1.76 -12.75 22.23
C TYR A 148 -1.98 -11.83 23.44
N LYS A 149 -3.15 -11.18 23.54
CA LYS A 149 -3.56 -10.31 24.67
C LYS A 149 -2.53 -9.26 25.02
N VAL A 150 -1.91 -8.67 24.00
CA VAL A 150 -0.87 -7.65 24.18
C VAL A 150 -1.48 -6.41 24.85
N PRO A 151 -0.83 -5.86 25.90
CA PRO A 151 -1.35 -4.66 26.59
C PRO A 151 -1.57 -3.48 25.65
N GLY A 152 -2.67 -2.74 25.82
CA GLY A 152 -3.07 -1.65 24.93
C GLY A 152 -2.01 -0.55 24.76
N ALA A 153 -1.24 -0.23 25.82
CA ALA A 153 -0.13 0.70 25.74
C ALA A 153 0.99 0.22 24.78
N THR A 154 1.32 -1.06 24.86
CA THR A 154 2.30 -1.70 23.95
C THR A 154 1.77 -1.77 22.53
N VAL A 155 0.48 -2.06 22.34
CA VAL A 155 -0.17 -2.05 21.01
C VAL A 155 -0.09 -0.67 20.39
N SER A 156 -0.41 0.39 21.15
CA SER A 156 -0.33 1.76 20.68
C SER A 156 1.10 2.17 20.30
N ALA A 157 2.07 1.81 21.13
CA ALA A 157 3.48 2.09 20.87
C ALA A 157 4.01 1.33 19.63
N ALA A 158 3.60 0.07 19.45
CA ALA A 158 3.94 -0.74 18.30
C ALA A 158 3.28 -0.21 17.02
N LEU A 159 2.03 0.27 17.09
CA LEU A 159 1.32 0.87 15.95
C LEU A 159 2.01 2.14 15.46
N VAL A 160 2.48 2.98 16.38
CA VAL A 160 3.22 4.19 16.04
C VAL A 160 4.56 3.85 15.36
N ALA A 161 5.29 2.85 15.88
CA ALA A 161 6.53 2.36 15.26
C ALA A 161 6.28 1.79 13.86
N ASP A 162 5.21 1.00 13.70
CA ASP A 162 4.77 0.43 12.43
C ASP A 162 4.47 1.50 11.38
N ASN A 163 3.67 2.51 11.73
CA ASN A 163 3.30 3.59 10.81
C ASN A 163 4.52 4.40 10.33
N LEU A 164 5.46 4.72 11.24
CA LEU A 164 6.69 5.42 10.82
C LEU A 164 7.54 4.55 9.90
N LEU A 165 7.73 3.29 10.31
CA LEU A 165 8.56 2.40 9.52
C LEU A 165 7.96 2.16 8.13
N MET A 166 6.62 2.01 8.04
CA MET A 166 5.94 1.86 6.77
C MET A 166 6.20 3.06 5.85
N ALA A 167 6.17 4.29 6.38
CA ALA A 167 6.50 5.48 5.61
C ALA A 167 7.95 5.46 5.11
N LEU A 168 8.92 5.18 6.01
CA LEU A 168 10.35 5.08 5.65
C LEU A 168 10.61 3.97 4.65
N TYR A 169 9.94 2.83 4.82
CA TYR A 169 10.06 1.69 3.92
C TYR A 169 9.51 1.99 2.54
N PHE A 170 8.38 2.68 2.48
CA PHE A 170 7.81 3.13 1.23
C PHE A 170 8.80 4.00 0.44
N PHE A 171 9.47 4.96 1.10
CA PHE A 171 10.55 5.75 0.49
C PHE A 171 11.68 4.86 -0.04
N THR A 172 12.08 3.87 0.75
CA THR A 172 13.15 2.94 0.37
C THR A 172 12.78 2.18 -0.89
N LEU A 173 11.59 1.59 -0.95
CA LEU A 173 11.10 0.86 -2.12
C LEU A 173 10.97 1.75 -3.37
N MET A 174 10.51 2.99 -3.19
CA MET A 174 10.41 3.95 -4.29
C MET A 174 11.77 4.36 -4.86
N ALA A 175 12.82 4.37 -4.02
CA ALA A 175 14.18 4.70 -4.43
C ALA A 175 14.94 3.52 -5.05
N LEU A 176 14.56 2.28 -4.76
CA LEU A 176 15.29 1.08 -5.22
C LEU A 176 15.57 1.06 -6.73
N PRO A 177 14.63 1.34 -7.65
CA PRO A 177 14.89 1.30 -9.08
C PRO A 177 15.93 2.31 -9.56
N THR A 178 16.20 3.36 -8.77
CA THR A 178 17.19 4.40 -9.14
C THR A 178 18.61 4.04 -8.70
N MET A 179 18.78 3.06 -7.82
CA MET A 179 20.09 2.67 -7.29
C MET A 179 20.92 1.94 -8.32
N ALA A 180 22.20 2.34 -8.49
CA ALA A 180 23.12 1.74 -9.47
C ALA A 180 23.32 0.22 -9.27
N ILE A 181 23.36 -0.26 -8.00
CA ILE A 181 23.48 -1.68 -7.67
C ILE A 181 22.28 -2.47 -8.20
N ILE A 182 21.06 -1.92 -8.02
CA ILE A 182 19.83 -2.55 -8.48
C ILE A 182 19.77 -2.57 -10.00
N LYS A 183 20.04 -1.43 -10.65
CA LYS A 183 20.12 -1.33 -12.13
C LYS A 183 21.09 -2.34 -12.73
N LYS A 184 22.20 -2.61 -12.09
CA LYS A 184 23.20 -3.57 -12.57
C LYS A 184 22.79 -5.04 -12.44
N HIS A 185 21.97 -5.39 -11.42
CA HIS A 185 21.75 -6.78 -11.05
C HIS A 185 20.34 -7.31 -11.34
N TYR A 186 19.37 -6.46 -11.61
CA TYR A 186 17.96 -6.83 -11.83
C TYR A 186 17.44 -6.30 -13.17
N LYS A 187 16.53 -7.06 -13.79
CA LYS A 187 15.79 -6.60 -14.95
C LYS A 187 14.72 -5.60 -14.52
N MET A 188 14.48 -4.58 -15.35
CA MET A 188 13.55 -3.48 -15.10
C MET A 188 12.73 -3.17 -16.34
N PRO A 189 11.93 -4.12 -16.87
CA PRO A 189 11.25 -3.92 -18.14
C PRO A 189 10.25 -2.76 -18.11
N LEU A 190 9.52 -2.56 -16.99
CA LEU A 190 8.53 -1.48 -16.91
C LEU A 190 9.21 -0.11 -16.73
N VAL A 191 10.28 -0.04 -15.93
CA VAL A 191 11.07 1.20 -15.79
C VAL A 191 11.70 1.59 -17.12
N ASN A 192 12.34 0.63 -17.81
CA ASN A 192 12.99 0.90 -19.10
C ASN A 192 11.99 1.32 -20.17
N ALA A 193 10.83 0.67 -20.25
CA ALA A 193 9.77 1.04 -21.18
C ALA A 193 9.27 2.49 -20.97
N LEU A 194 9.15 2.92 -19.72
CA LEU A 194 8.79 4.30 -19.38
C LEU A 194 9.91 5.29 -19.68
N GLU A 195 11.17 4.91 -19.46
CA GLU A 195 12.34 5.74 -19.79
C GLU A 195 12.49 5.87 -21.31
N GLU A 196 12.31 4.81 -22.10
CA GLU A 196 12.36 4.83 -23.58
C GLU A 196 11.25 5.70 -24.17
N GLN A 197 10.02 5.60 -23.67
CA GLN A 197 8.93 6.51 -24.06
C GLN A 197 9.28 7.97 -23.78
N SER A 198 9.97 8.24 -22.68
CA SER A 198 10.45 9.57 -22.31
C SER A 198 11.58 10.08 -23.21
N GLU A 199 12.46 9.20 -23.71
CA GLU A 199 13.60 9.58 -24.57
C GLU A 199 13.21 9.80 -26.03
N SER A 200 12.20 9.08 -26.55
CA SER A 200 11.74 9.25 -27.94
C SER A 200 11.14 10.63 -28.23
N ASP A 201 10.72 11.35 -27.18
CA ASP A 201 10.10 12.67 -27.28
C ASP A 201 11.05 13.81 -26.84
N LYS A 202 12.31 13.75 -27.14
CA LYS A 202 13.33 14.74 -26.75
C LYS A 202 13.05 16.20 -27.14
N GLU A 203 11.99 16.49 -27.87
CA GLU A 203 11.62 17.86 -28.30
C GLU A 203 10.83 18.67 -27.25
N ALA A 204 10.39 18.10 -26.15
CA ALA A 204 9.70 18.85 -25.10
C ALA A 204 10.33 18.60 -23.73
N ASN A 205 10.71 19.66 -23.03
CA ASN A 205 11.15 19.68 -21.61
C ASN A 205 10.11 19.18 -20.62
N LYS A 206 9.36 18.13 -20.96
CA LYS A 206 8.32 17.54 -20.10
C LYS A 206 8.90 16.41 -19.27
N THR A 207 8.58 16.40 -17.98
CA THR A 207 8.90 15.29 -17.08
C THR A 207 8.14 14.02 -17.50
N MET A 208 8.59 12.83 -17.04
CA MET A 208 7.87 11.58 -17.27
C MET A 208 6.43 11.64 -16.75
N ALA A 209 6.23 12.22 -15.57
CA ALA A 209 4.91 12.42 -14.99
C ALA A 209 4.04 13.34 -15.86
N ALA A 210 4.61 14.44 -16.40
CA ALA A 210 3.87 15.34 -17.28
C ALA A 210 3.49 14.69 -18.63
N LYS A 211 4.29 13.73 -19.14
CA LYS A 211 3.95 12.96 -20.34
C LYS A 211 2.85 11.95 -20.07
N TYR A 212 2.97 11.19 -18.98
CA TYR A 212 1.99 10.19 -18.59
C TYR A 212 0.64 10.82 -18.24
N TRP A 213 0.65 11.94 -17.52
CA TRP A 213 -0.51 12.71 -17.09
C TRP A 213 -0.82 13.92 -17.99
N GLY A 214 -0.34 13.91 -19.22
CA GLY A 214 -0.62 14.98 -20.19
C GLY A 214 -2.12 15.24 -20.32
N ALA A 215 -2.46 16.45 -20.77
CA ALA A 215 -3.85 16.87 -20.94
C ALA A 215 -4.64 15.86 -21.78
N LYS A 216 -5.75 15.38 -21.25
CA LYS A 216 -6.68 14.45 -21.92
C LYS A 216 -8.04 15.13 -22.02
N GLU A 217 -8.75 14.87 -23.09
CA GLU A 217 -10.13 15.29 -23.22
C GLU A 217 -11.02 14.45 -22.30
N ILE A 218 -11.53 15.03 -21.23
CA ILE A 218 -12.40 14.41 -20.25
C ILE A 218 -13.71 15.19 -20.23
N SER A 219 -14.82 14.54 -20.52
CA SER A 219 -16.15 15.17 -20.50
C SER A 219 -16.80 15.03 -19.12
N LEU A 220 -17.80 15.87 -18.84
CA LEU A 220 -18.63 15.74 -17.64
C LEU A 220 -19.27 14.35 -17.53
N LYS A 221 -19.65 13.76 -18.67
CA LYS A 221 -20.19 12.41 -18.76
C LYS A 221 -19.16 11.38 -18.25
N ASP A 222 -17.90 11.50 -18.67
CA ASP A 222 -16.83 10.58 -18.25
C ASP A 222 -16.61 10.63 -16.73
N ILE A 223 -16.58 11.85 -16.16
CA ILE A 223 -16.44 12.03 -14.71
C ILE A 223 -17.64 11.41 -13.99
N ALA A 224 -18.85 11.70 -14.43
CA ALA A 224 -20.07 11.19 -13.80
C ALA A 224 -20.14 9.66 -13.83
N PHE A 225 -19.83 9.03 -14.97
CA PHE A 225 -19.83 7.57 -15.10
C PHE A 225 -18.70 6.93 -14.29
N THR A 226 -17.50 7.51 -14.28
CA THR A 226 -16.39 7.05 -13.45
C THR A 226 -16.78 7.00 -11.97
N VAL A 227 -17.32 8.10 -11.47
CA VAL A 227 -17.67 8.22 -10.05
C VAL A 227 -18.84 7.30 -9.71
N ALA A 228 -19.93 7.36 -10.51
CA ALA A 228 -21.13 6.56 -10.25
C ALA A 228 -20.87 5.06 -10.29
N LEU A 229 -20.15 4.58 -11.32
CA LEU A 229 -19.83 3.16 -11.45
C LEU A 229 -18.94 2.69 -10.31
N SER A 230 -17.96 3.51 -9.89
CA SER A 230 -17.10 3.18 -8.75
C SER A 230 -17.89 3.08 -7.45
N PHE A 231 -18.82 4.01 -7.18
CA PHE A 231 -19.71 3.91 -6.02
C PHE A 231 -20.57 2.63 -6.05
N VAL A 232 -21.15 2.30 -7.20
CA VAL A 232 -21.95 1.07 -7.36
C VAL A 232 -21.10 -0.18 -7.07
N ILE A 233 -19.89 -0.26 -7.64
CA ILE A 233 -18.98 -1.39 -7.41
C ILE A 233 -18.61 -1.49 -5.93
N VAL A 234 -18.24 -0.38 -5.29
CA VAL A 234 -17.89 -0.35 -3.86
C VAL A 234 -19.08 -0.78 -3.00
N ALA A 235 -20.27 -0.24 -3.24
CA ALA A 235 -21.48 -0.54 -2.46
C ALA A 235 -21.87 -2.03 -2.57
N ILE A 236 -21.85 -2.60 -3.77
CA ILE A 236 -22.12 -4.03 -3.98
C ILE A 236 -21.05 -4.89 -3.30
N SER A 237 -19.78 -4.53 -3.46
CA SER A 237 -18.65 -5.29 -2.88
C SER A 237 -18.67 -5.27 -1.36
N ASP A 238 -18.94 -4.12 -0.76
CA ASP A 238 -19.01 -3.96 0.70
C ASP A 238 -20.18 -4.76 1.30
N LYS A 239 -21.36 -4.69 0.67
CA LYS A 239 -22.52 -5.47 1.08
C LYS A 239 -22.29 -6.97 0.97
N LEU A 240 -21.74 -7.44 -0.16
CA LEU A 240 -21.45 -8.85 -0.37
C LEU A 240 -20.32 -9.35 0.52
N ALA A 241 -19.29 -8.54 0.79
CA ALA A 241 -18.23 -8.87 1.74
C ALA A 241 -18.80 -9.13 3.13
N THR A 242 -19.74 -8.29 3.59
CA THR A 242 -20.43 -8.48 4.86
C THR A 242 -21.22 -9.79 4.88
N VAL A 243 -22.05 -10.05 3.84
CA VAL A 243 -22.87 -11.26 3.75
C VAL A 243 -22.00 -12.52 3.71
N PHE A 244 -20.94 -12.54 2.89
CA PHE A 244 -20.05 -13.70 2.83
C PHE A 244 -19.20 -13.86 4.09
N GLY A 245 -18.75 -12.77 4.69
CA GLY A 245 -18.05 -12.78 5.96
C GLY A 245 -18.90 -13.42 7.06
N ASP A 246 -20.20 -13.11 7.09
CA ASP A 246 -21.14 -13.71 8.04
C ASP A 246 -21.46 -15.19 7.74
N LEU A 247 -21.61 -15.54 6.46
CA LEU A 247 -21.91 -16.89 6.01
C LEU A 247 -20.76 -17.88 6.31
N PHE A 248 -19.53 -17.42 6.21
CA PHE A 248 -18.32 -18.25 6.42
C PHE A 248 -17.69 -18.06 7.81
N LYS A 249 -18.42 -17.60 8.81
CA LYS A 249 -18.00 -17.55 10.23
C LYS A 249 -18.00 -18.93 10.91
N GLY A 250 -17.48 -19.98 10.27
CA GLY A 250 -17.42 -21.33 10.83
C GLY A 250 -16.04 -21.67 11.38
N GLU A 251 -15.99 -22.63 12.32
CA GLU A 251 -14.73 -23.22 12.77
C GLU A 251 -14.18 -24.17 11.70
N GLY A 252 -12.99 -23.86 11.17
CA GLY A 252 -12.30 -24.73 10.21
C GLY A 252 -11.48 -23.93 9.17
N ALA A 253 -10.39 -24.55 8.70
CA ALA A 253 -9.46 -23.92 7.73
C ALA A 253 -10.15 -23.46 6.43
N VAL A 254 -11.10 -24.25 5.93
CA VAL A 254 -11.84 -23.91 4.69
C VAL A 254 -12.74 -22.70 4.91
N SER A 255 -13.45 -22.64 6.03
CA SER A 255 -14.30 -21.50 6.40
C SER A 255 -13.47 -20.23 6.59
N ALA A 256 -12.33 -20.32 7.27
CA ALA A 256 -11.42 -19.21 7.47
C ALA A 256 -10.84 -18.67 6.12
N ILE A 257 -10.49 -19.57 5.20
CA ILE A 257 -9.99 -19.18 3.87
C ILE A 257 -11.11 -18.53 3.05
N LEU A 258 -12.28 -19.14 2.97
CA LEU A 258 -13.42 -18.60 2.21
C LEU A 258 -13.92 -17.30 2.81
N GLY A 259 -14.04 -17.19 4.12
CA GLY A 259 -14.40 -15.96 4.82
C GLY A 259 -13.37 -14.85 4.62
N GLY A 260 -12.06 -15.16 4.67
CA GLY A 260 -10.99 -14.22 4.41
C GLY A 260 -10.96 -13.71 2.95
N LEU A 261 -11.26 -14.59 1.99
CA LEU A 261 -11.30 -14.21 0.57
C LEU A 261 -12.61 -13.51 0.18
N LEU A 262 -13.75 -14.16 0.44
CA LEU A 262 -15.05 -13.65 0.00
C LEU A 262 -15.61 -12.57 0.93
N GLY A 263 -15.18 -12.53 2.18
CA GLY A 263 -15.47 -11.46 3.13
C GLY A 263 -14.62 -10.20 2.94
N ASN A 264 -13.71 -10.19 1.96
CA ASN A 264 -12.86 -9.03 1.72
C ASN A 264 -13.40 -8.14 0.59
N LYS A 265 -13.79 -6.91 0.94
CA LYS A 265 -14.35 -5.94 -0.01
C LYS A 265 -13.40 -5.59 -1.16
N TYR A 266 -12.08 -5.54 -0.91
CA TYR A 266 -11.11 -5.19 -1.96
C TYR A 266 -11.00 -6.28 -3.02
N LEU A 267 -11.05 -7.57 -2.61
CA LEU A 267 -11.09 -8.68 -3.56
C LEU A 267 -12.36 -8.62 -4.42
N LEU A 268 -13.51 -8.39 -3.79
CA LEU A 268 -14.79 -8.29 -4.52
C LEU A 268 -14.80 -7.08 -5.46
N MET A 269 -14.34 -5.90 -5.01
CA MET A 269 -14.20 -4.72 -5.87
C MET A 269 -13.33 -5.00 -7.08
N THR A 270 -12.18 -5.63 -6.88
CA THR A 270 -11.27 -6.00 -7.97
C THR A 270 -11.95 -6.96 -8.94
N THR A 271 -12.57 -8.03 -8.42
CA THR A 271 -13.25 -9.05 -9.21
C THR A 271 -14.40 -8.44 -10.03
N PHE A 272 -15.29 -7.66 -9.41
CA PHE A 272 -16.40 -7.04 -10.11
C PHE A 272 -15.94 -6.02 -11.16
N THR A 273 -14.96 -5.20 -10.84
CA THR A 273 -14.40 -4.24 -11.81
C THR A 273 -13.82 -4.99 -13.01
N MET A 274 -13.05 -6.05 -12.77
CA MET A 274 -12.46 -6.86 -13.83
C MET A 274 -13.54 -7.56 -14.68
N ILE A 275 -14.59 -8.12 -14.07
CA ILE A 275 -15.69 -8.73 -14.79
C ILE A 275 -16.38 -7.68 -15.68
N ILE A 276 -16.74 -6.53 -15.12
CA ILE A 276 -17.40 -5.46 -15.86
C ILE A 276 -16.52 -4.95 -17.00
N ALA A 277 -15.23 -4.71 -16.75
CA ALA A 277 -14.27 -4.28 -17.77
C ALA A 277 -14.08 -5.34 -18.88
N SER A 278 -14.17 -6.64 -18.55
CA SER A 278 -13.99 -7.72 -19.50
C SER A 278 -15.26 -8.06 -20.29
N VAL A 279 -16.46 -7.89 -19.69
CA VAL A 279 -17.76 -8.12 -20.37
C VAL A 279 -18.11 -6.93 -21.27
N PHE A 280 -17.78 -5.70 -20.82
CA PHE A 280 -18.07 -4.47 -21.54
C PHE A 280 -16.80 -3.67 -21.92
N PRO A 281 -15.81 -4.29 -22.60
CA PRO A 281 -14.49 -3.67 -22.78
C PRO A 281 -14.54 -2.36 -23.56
N LYS A 282 -15.39 -2.24 -24.59
CA LYS A 282 -15.53 -1.03 -25.40
C LYS A 282 -16.17 0.12 -24.62
N GLN A 283 -17.19 -0.18 -23.81
CA GLN A 283 -17.91 0.81 -23.02
C GLN A 283 -17.03 1.33 -21.87
N ILE A 284 -16.39 0.44 -21.14
CA ILE A 284 -15.56 0.81 -19.98
C ILE A 284 -14.28 1.53 -20.42
N SER A 285 -13.60 1.06 -21.48
CA SER A 285 -12.41 1.73 -22.00
C SER A 285 -12.71 3.09 -22.66
N SER A 286 -13.96 3.36 -23.01
CA SER A 286 -14.36 4.67 -23.54
C SER A 286 -14.56 5.74 -22.45
N ILE A 287 -14.65 5.33 -21.17
CA ILE A 287 -14.77 6.26 -20.04
C ILE A 287 -13.38 6.83 -19.74
N ARG A 288 -13.18 8.11 -20.10
CA ARG A 288 -11.90 8.79 -19.91
C ARG A 288 -11.81 9.42 -18.51
N GLY A 289 -10.60 9.62 -18.02
CA GLY A 289 -10.36 10.31 -16.73
C GLY A 289 -10.47 9.42 -15.49
N SER A 290 -10.81 8.15 -15.63
CA SER A 290 -10.90 7.24 -14.47
C SER A 290 -9.55 7.06 -13.76
N GLN A 291 -8.44 6.96 -14.52
CA GLN A 291 -7.11 6.88 -13.95
C GLN A 291 -6.68 8.18 -13.29
N GLU A 292 -7.00 9.33 -13.88
CA GLU A 292 -6.67 10.65 -13.35
C GLU A 292 -7.35 10.89 -12.00
N ILE A 293 -8.66 10.64 -11.93
CA ILE A 293 -9.43 10.79 -10.69
C ILE A 293 -8.95 9.77 -9.65
N GLY A 294 -8.83 8.49 -10.02
CA GLY A 294 -8.35 7.44 -9.13
C GLY A 294 -6.96 7.74 -8.57
N THR A 295 -6.05 8.25 -9.40
CA THR A 295 -4.70 8.63 -8.97
C THR A 295 -4.74 9.82 -8.02
N PHE A 296 -5.53 10.86 -8.27
CA PHE A 296 -5.69 11.98 -7.32
C PHE A 296 -6.17 11.49 -5.95
N LEU A 297 -7.15 10.58 -5.91
CA LEU A 297 -7.61 9.96 -4.65
C LEU A 297 -6.47 9.20 -3.94
N ILE A 298 -5.60 8.53 -4.68
CA ILE A 298 -4.41 7.86 -4.10
C ILE A 298 -3.40 8.89 -3.56
N TYR A 299 -3.23 10.06 -4.17
CA TYR A 299 -2.36 11.10 -3.62
C TYR A 299 -2.91 11.68 -2.31
N LEU A 300 -4.22 11.81 -2.17
CA LEU A 300 -4.86 12.13 -0.88
C LEU A 300 -4.54 11.08 0.19
N PHE A 301 -4.57 9.81 -0.17
CA PHE A 301 -4.19 8.71 0.72
C PHE A 301 -2.72 8.81 1.14
N PHE A 302 -1.79 9.13 0.24
CA PHE A 302 -0.39 9.32 0.60
C PHE A 302 -0.18 10.51 1.54
N ALA A 303 -0.92 11.58 1.36
CA ALA A 303 -0.92 12.69 2.30
C ALA A 303 -1.39 12.23 3.70
N VAL A 304 -2.41 11.34 3.77
CA VAL A 304 -2.86 10.79 5.06
C VAL A 304 -1.81 9.90 5.72
N ILE A 305 -1.11 9.05 4.97
CA ILE A 305 -0.04 8.18 5.52
C ILE A 305 1.07 8.99 6.21
N GLY A 306 1.39 10.17 5.70
CA GLY A 306 2.42 11.02 6.29
C GLY A 306 2.04 11.64 7.63
N ALA A 307 0.74 11.86 7.88
CA ALA A 307 0.29 12.58 9.07
C ALA A 307 0.55 11.83 10.40
N PRO A 308 0.24 10.54 10.57
CA PRO A 308 0.52 9.81 11.81
C PRO A 308 2.01 9.52 12.03
N ALA A 309 2.86 9.70 11.03
CA ALA A 309 4.29 9.42 11.13
C ALA A 309 5.04 10.48 11.94
N SER A 310 4.81 10.53 13.26
CA SER A 310 5.45 11.46 14.18
C SER A 310 6.79 10.91 14.69
N ILE A 311 7.89 11.43 14.18
CA ILE A 311 9.24 11.06 14.61
C ILE A 311 9.44 11.31 16.10
N GLY A 312 8.95 12.45 16.61
CA GLY A 312 9.09 12.81 18.02
C GLY A 312 8.37 11.85 18.97
N LEU A 313 7.19 11.38 18.62
CA LEU A 313 6.41 10.42 19.41
C LEU A 313 7.12 9.07 19.50
N ILE A 314 7.65 8.60 18.38
CA ILE A 314 8.33 7.33 18.28
C ILE A 314 9.66 7.30 19.01
N LEU A 315 10.47 8.33 18.85
CA LEU A 315 11.73 8.44 19.59
C LEU A 315 11.51 8.51 21.10
N ARG A 316 10.37 9.02 21.56
CA ARG A 316 10.03 9.11 22.96
C ARG A 316 9.44 7.81 23.53
N GLU A 317 8.54 7.17 22.81
CA GLU A 317 7.69 6.11 23.38
C GLU A 317 8.12 4.70 22.99
N SER A 318 8.79 4.48 21.82
CA SER A 318 9.08 3.12 21.37
C SER A 318 10.31 2.93 20.48
N PRO A 319 11.49 3.43 20.84
CA PRO A 319 12.66 3.31 19.96
C PRO A 319 13.06 1.85 19.70
N LEU A 320 12.92 0.95 20.67
CA LEU A 320 13.27 -0.46 20.49
C LEU A 320 12.29 -1.21 19.60
N LEU A 321 10.99 -0.88 19.65
CA LEU A 321 9.98 -1.44 18.75
C LEU A 321 10.21 -1.00 17.30
N LEU A 322 10.65 0.24 17.09
CA LEU A 322 11.04 0.71 15.77
C LEU A 322 12.27 -0.05 15.24
N VAL A 323 13.27 -0.29 16.09
CA VAL A 323 14.44 -1.10 15.72
C VAL A 323 14.03 -2.54 15.38
N PHE A 324 13.15 -3.13 16.19
CA PHE A 324 12.59 -4.45 15.92
C PHE A 324 11.88 -4.50 14.57
N ALA A 325 10.96 -3.57 14.33
CA ALA A 325 10.22 -3.43 13.08
C ALA A 325 11.16 -3.25 11.88
N LEU A 326 12.21 -2.42 12.03
CA LEU A 326 13.24 -2.20 11.01
C LEU A 326 13.97 -3.50 10.65
N ILE A 327 14.35 -4.32 11.64
CA ILE A 327 14.99 -5.63 11.40
C ILE A 327 14.05 -6.52 10.57
N VAL A 328 12.78 -6.63 10.94
CA VAL A 328 11.82 -7.46 10.23
C VAL A 328 11.68 -7.04 8.77
N VAL A 329 11.50 -5.76 8.53
CA VAL A 329 11.27 -5.22 7.18
C VAL A 329 12.54 -5.27 6.32
N LEU A 330 13.71 -5.00 6.89
CA LEU A 330 14.98 -5.13 6.16
C LEU A 330 15.26 -6.58 5.75
N ILE A 331 14.98 -7.55 6.62
CA ILE A 331 15.14 -8.97 6.28
C ILE A 331 14.12 -9.39 5.23
N ASN A 332 12.86 -8.94 5.33
CA ASN A 332 11.88 -9.13 4.26
C ASN A 332 12.42 -8.63 2.91
N LEU A 333 12.95 -7.41 2.86
CA LEU A 333 13.50 -6.83 1.63
C LEU A 333 14.70 -7.61 1.10
N ILE A 334 15.65 -7.97 1.98
CA ILE A 334 16.86 -8.73 1.60
C ILE A 334 16.45 -10.09 1.03
N VAL A 335 15.56 -10.81 1.69
CA VAL A 335 15.05 -12.11 1.23
C VAL A 335 14.30 -11.95 -0.11
N SER A 336 13.47 -10.93 -0.24
CA SER A 336 12.77 -10.61 -1.49
C SER A 336 13.74 -10.36 -2.65
N LEU A 337 14.81 -9.60 -2.40
CA LEU A 337 15.85 -9.33 -3.40
C LEU A 337 16.63 -10.60 -3.74
N ILE A 338 17.07 -11.38 -2.76
CA ILE A 338 17.84 -12.62 -2.98
C ILE A 338 17.00 -13.61 -3.82
N PHE A 339 15.79 -13.95 -3.38
CA PHE A 339 14.92 -14.87 -4.12
C PHE A 339 14.47 -14.26 -5.46
N GLY A 340 14.24 -12.96 -5.49
CA GLY A 340 13.94 -12.25 -6.72
C GLY A 340 15.04 -12.41 -7.77
N LYS A 341 16.30 -12.28 -7.37
CA LYS A 341 17.45 -12.51 -8.25
C LYS A 341 17.59 -13.99 -8.64
N LEU A 342 17.47 -14.90 -7.68
CA LEU A 342 17.63 -16.36 -7.90
C LEU A 342 16.59 -16.88 -8.92
N PHE A 343 15.34 -16.46 -8.80
CA PHE A 343 14.24 -16.88 -9.68
C PHE A 343 14.00 -15.92 -10.86
N LYS A 344 14.90 -14.96 -11.09
CA LYS A 344 14.85 -14.02 -12.23
C LYS A 344 13.56 -13.21 -12.32
N PHE A 345 13.08 -12.73 -11.17
CA PHE A 345 11.98 -11.75 -11.12
C PHE A 345 12.47 -10.36 -11.54
N ASN A 346 11.55 -9.58 -12.08
CA ASN A 346 11.80 -8.17 -12.36
C ASN A 346 11.77 -7.37 -11.05
N ILE A 347 12.53 -6.28 -10.98
CA ILE A 347 12.59 -5.48 -9.75
C ILE A 347 11.23 -4.90 -9.36
N GLU A 348 10.40 -4.57 -10.34
CA GLU A 348 9.04 -4.05 -10.15
C GLU A 348 8.16 -5.10 -9.44
N GLU A 349 8.24 -6.37 -9.85
CA GLU A 349 7.53 -7.48 -9.21
C GLU A 349 7.97 -7.66 -7.75
N ILE A 350 9.29 -7.58 -7.51
CA ILE A 350 9.89 -7.72 -6.16
C ILE A 350 9.44 -6.57 -5.26
N ILE A 351 9.48 -5.34 -5.75
CA ILE A 351 9.06 -4.14 -5.01
C ILE A 351 7.59 -4.21 -4.64
N ILE A 352 6.73 -4.55 -5.60
CA ILE A 352 5.29 -4.67 -5.37
C ILE A 352 4.98 -5.79 -4.39
N ALA A 353 5.61 -6.94 -4.51
CA ALA A 353 5.42 -8.06 -3.60
C ALA A 353 5.85 -7.72 -2.16
N SER A 354 7.02 -7.10 -1.99
CA SER A 354 7.50 -6.68 -0.69
C SER A 354 6.64 -5.57 -0.08
N ASN A 355 6.17 -4.62 -0.89
CA ASN A 355 5.22 -3.61 -0.42
C ASN A 355 3.86 -4.22 -0.05
N ALA A 356 3.36 -5.18 -0.82
CA ALA A 356 2.11 -5.87 -0.51
C ALA A 356 2.19 -6.65 0.82
N ASN A 357 3.35 -7.21 1.14
CA ASN A 357 3.61 -7.81 2.45
C ASN A 357 3.55 -6.75 3.56
N VAL A 358 4.36 -5.71 3.46
CA VAL A 358 4.57 -4.76 4.55
C VAL A 358 3.40 -3.77 4.68
N GLY A 359 2.94 -3.22 3.58
CA GLY A 359 1.92 -2.17 3.57
C GLY A 359 0.51 -2.63 3.14
N GLY A 360 0.39 -3.88 2.67
CA GLY A 360 -0.89 -4.44 2.24
C GLY A 360 -1.33 -4.02 0.83
N PRO A 361 -2.57 -4.38 0.42
CA PRO A 361 -3.03 -4.25 -0.96
C PRO A 361 -3.09 -2.79 -1.45
N THR A 362 -3.54 -1.88 -0.60
CA THR A 362 -3.75 -0.47 -0.98
C THR A 362 -2.44 0.26 -1.24
N THR A 363 -1.43 0.07 -0.39
CA THR A 363 -0.12 0.72 -0.56
C THR A 363 0.64 0.14 -1.74
N ALA A 364 0.56 -1.17 -1.97
CA ALA A 364 1.19 -1.82 -3.12
C ALA A 364 0.56 -1.36 -4.44
N ALA A 365 -0.76 -1.29 -4.51
CA ALA A 365 -1.47 -0.76 -5.68
C ALA A 365 -1.15 0.72 -5.91
N ALA A 366 -1.14 1.52 -4.84
CA ALA A 366 -0.78 2.92 -4.91
C ALA A 366 0.65 3.14 -5.43
N MET A 367 1.60 2.28 -5.01
CA MET A 367 2.97 2.31 -5.52
C MET A 367 3.03 1.96 -7.01
N ALA A 368 2.32 0.92 -7.45
CA ALA A 368 2.24 0.55 -8.85
C ALA A 368 1.69 1.71 -9.72
N VAL A 369 0.64 2.39 -9.23
CA VAL A 369 0.08 3.58 -9.91
C VAL A 369 1.10 4.70 -9.98
N SER A 370 1.74 5.04 -8.87
CA SER A 370 2.68 6.16 -8.80
C SER A 370 3.91 5.99 -9.71
N LYS A 371 4.29 4.72 -9.94
CA LYS A 371 5.38 4.37 -10.84
C LYS A 371 4.94 4.16 -12.29
N GLY A 372 3.66 4.28 -12.60
CA GLY A 372 3.13 3.97 -13.93
C GLY A 372 3.13 2.49 -14.29
N TRP A 373 3.30 1.59 -13.30
CA TRP A 373 3.30 0.13 -13.50
C TRP A 373 1.87 -0.42 -13.50
N THR A 374 1.08 0.02 -14.45
CA THR A 374 -0.37 -0.27 -14.51
C THR A 374 -0.68 -1.77 -14.54
N GLU A 375 0.20 -2.57 -15.13
CA GLU A 375 0.07 -4.03 -15.20
C GLU A 375 0.17 -4.71 -13.83
N LEU A 376 0.82 -4.05 -12.86
CA LEU A 376 1.04 -4.57 -11.51
C LEU A 376 -0.05 -4.13 -10.50
N ILE A 377 -0.99 -3.26 -10.87
CA ILE A 377 -2.04 -2.77 -9.96
C ILE A 377 -2.91 -3.92 -9.47
N VAL A 378 -3.42 -4.74 -10.39
CA VAL A 378 -4.27 -5.88 -10.03
C VAL A 378 -3.49 -6.97 -9.29
N PRO A 379 -2.31 -7.42 -9.77
CA PRO A 379 -1.45 -8.30 -9.00
C PRO A 379 -1.20 -7.81 -7.57
N ALA A 380 -0.89 -6.53 -7.38
CA ALA A 380 -0.65 -5.93 -6.08
C ALA A 380 -1.86 -6.07 -5.13
N LEU A 381 -3.07 -5.77 -5.64
CA LEU A 381 -4.31 -5.91 -4.86
C LEU A 381 -4.60 -7.36 -4.50
N LEU A 382 -4.42 -8.28 -5.45
CA LEU A 382 -4.70 -9.71 -5.24
C LEU A 382 -3.77 -10.32 -4.19
N VAL A 383 -2.46 -10.12 -4.32
CA VAL A 383 -1.50 -10.70 -3.36
C VAL A 383 -1.60 -10.03 -1.99
N GLY A 384 -1.81 -8.71 -1.94
CA GLY A 384 -2.00 -8.00 -0.68
C GLY A 384 -3.28 -8.42 0.05
N THR A 385 -4.36 -8.70 -0.69
CA THR A 385 -5.62 -9.23 -0.11
C THR A 385 -5.42 -10.64 0.45
N LEU A 386 -4.69 -11.50 -0.27
CA LEU A 386 -4.31 -12.81 0.24
C LEU A 386 -3.50 -12.70 1.55
N GLY A 387 -2.74 -11.62 1.71
CA GLY A 387 -2.00 -11.29 2.91
C GLY A 387 -2.86 -11.16 4.17
N TYR A 388 -4.08 -10.67 4.07
CA TYR A 388 -5.00 -10.64 5.21
C TYR A 388 -5.29 -12.02 5.78
N VAL A 389 -5.25 -13.05 4.93
CA VAL A 389 -5.40 -14.45 5.36
C VAL A 389 -4.07 -15.01 5.84
N ILE A 390 -3.06 -14.99 4.97
CA ILE A 390 -1.74 -15.61 5.23
C ILE A 390 -1.05 -14.96 6.42
N GLY A 391 -1.18 -13.65 6.60
CA GLY A 391 -0.57 -12.92 7.70
C GLY A 391 -1.01 -13.40 9.08
N ASN A 392 -2.28 -13.77 9.24
CA ASN A 392 -2.76 -14.36 10.48
C ASN A 392 -2.12 -15.73 10.73
N TYR A 393 -2.00 -16.58 9.70
CA TYR A 393 -1.34 -17.88 9.84
C TYR A 393 0.14 -17.74 10.16
N TYR A 394 0.85 -16.79 9.51
CA TYR A 394 2.26 -16.54 9.78
C TYR A 394 2.48 -15.94 11.18
N GLY A 395 1.59 -15.05 11.62
CA GLY A 395 1.59 -14.50 12.97
C GLY A 395 1.41 -15.60 14.02
N ILE A 396 0.38 -16.44 13.87
CA ILE A 396 0.12 -17.57 14.79
C ILE A 396 1.29 -18.55 14.78
N LEU A 397 1.80 -18.94 13.60
CA LEU A 397 2.95 -19.84 13.49
C LEU A 397 4.17 -19.29 14.23
N SER A 398 4.48 -17.99 14.03
CA SER A 398 5.60 -17.36 14.71
C SER A 398 5.42 -17.34 16.24
N GLY A 399 4.18 -17.10 16.71
CA GLY A 399 3.87 -17.17 18.13
C GLY A 399 4.02 -18.58 18.71
N ILE A 400 3.48 -19.61 18.06
CA ILE A 400 3.61 -21.01 18.50
C ILE A 400 5.09 -21.42 18.61
N LEU A 401 5.94 -20.95 17.70
CA LEU A 401 7.36 -21.30 17.70
C LEU A 401 8.19 -20.53 18.74
N LEU A 402 7.66 -19.43 19.30
CA LEU A 402 8.31 -18.59 20.28
C LEU A 402 7.81 -18.79 21.72
N HIS A 403 6.72 -19.51 21.89
CA HIS A 403 6.18 -19.97 23.18
C HIS A 403 6.47 -21.44 23.44
#